data_b1262068361313b32a65e0186325c14b
#
_entry.id   b1262068361313b32a65e0186325c14b
#
_cell.length_a   1.000
_cell.length_b   1.000
_cell.length_c   1.000
_cell.angle_alpha   90.00
_cell.angle_beta   90.00
_cell.angle_gamma   90.00
#
_symmetry.space_group_name_H-M   'P 1'
#
loop_
_entity.id
_entity.type
_entity.pdbx_description
1 polymer ?
#
loop_
_entity_poly.entity_id
_entity_poly.type
_entity_poly.pdbx_seq_one_letter_code
_entity_poly.pdbx_strand_id
1 'polypeptide(L)'
;MKILITGGSGFIGLNTVERFFSKAEALLNLDRNPPEPEHHRRFWQKSDLLDKELLARQVAAFRPTHVLHLAARTDCVETTTVELGYRENTDGVSNILAAIRSCPSIQRAIITSSQYVCGPGYQPKSDEDYSPATVYGASKVLTERLTRAAQLPFSWTLIRPTNVWGPWHARYEKEFWRIARRGWYFHPGGVPVRRAYAYVGNVLDQIEQIFSLPESAVNGKTLYVGDETDDIWCWAAGFCRALHGRTPPRINRPTLRLMGRVGDVISRISGRRFYIDSTRVESMTTDYPIDMGETFKVLGRGSFSLQEGINQTTQWLFTNRGWRPPA
;
A
#
# COMPACT_ATOMS: atom_id res chain seq x y z
N MET A 1 -7.41 -17.07 -15.86
CA MET A 1 -6.22 -16.88 -14.99
C MET A 1 -6.41 -17.65 -13.69
N LYS A 2 -5.38 -18.40 -13.26
CA LYS A 2 -5.27 -18.94 -11.90
C LYS A 2 -4.36 -18.03 -11.11
N ILE A 3 -4.90 -17.29 -10.15
CA ILE A 3 -4.19 -16.20 -9.46
C ILE A 3 -3.77 -16.65 -8.07
N LEU A 4 -2.47 -16.58 -7.77
CA LEU A 4 -1.91 -16.70 -6.43
C LEU A 4 -1.68 -15.29 -5.87
N ILE A 5 -2.24 -15.01 -4.70
CA ILE A 5 -2.03 -13.77 -3.96
C ILE A 5 -1.34 -14.15 -2.64
N THR A 6 -0.17 -13.58 -2.35
CA THR A 6 0.38 -13.64 -0.99
C THR A 6 0.03 -12.34 -0.26
N GLY A 7 -0.33 -12.42 1.01
CA GLY A 7 -0.80 -11.23 1.75
C GLY A 7 -2.22 -10.81 1.40
N GLY A 8 -3.04 -11.74 0.88
CA GLY A 8 -4.41 -11.47 0.46
C GLY A 8 -5.37 -11.14 1.61
N SER A 9 -4.97 -11.34 2.86
CA SER A 9 -5.73 -10.91 4.05
C SER A 9 -5.35 -9.49 4.53
N GLY A 10 -4.35 -8.86 3.92
CA GLY A 10 -3.99 -7.46 4.17
C GLY A 10 -4.90 -6.47 3.41
N PHE A 11 -4.67 -5.18 3.62
CA PHE A 11 -5.51 -4.10 3.05
C PHE A 11 -5.64 -4.18 1.51
N ILE A 12 -4.54 -4.11 0.76
CA ILE A 12 -4.58 -4.21 -0.70
C ILE A 12 -5.05 -5.61 -1.12
N GLY A 13 -4.63 -6.64 -0.38
CA GLY A 13 -4.99 -8.02 -0.64
C GLY A 13 -6.49 -8.29 -0.57
N LEU A 14 -7.21 -7.80 0.45
CA LEU A 14 -8.66 -7.93 0.58
C LEU A 14 -9.38 -7.28 -0.62
N ASN A 15 -8.97 -6.07 -1.00
CA ASN A 15 -9.51 -5.41 -2.19
C ASN A 15 -9.17 -6.19 -3.48
N THR A 16 -7.99 -6.83 -3.55
CA THR A 16 -7.60 -7.67 -4.69
C THR A 16 -8.47 -8.92 -4.77
N VAL A 17 -8.65 -9.64 -3.66
CA VAL A 17 -9.53 -10.81 -3.61
C VAL A 17 -10.94 -10.42 -4.05
N GLU A 18 -11.49 -9.32 -3.52
CA GLU A 18 -12.81 -8.81 -3.89
C GLU A 18 -12.92 -8.48 -5.39
N ARG A 19 -11.88 -7.93 -5.99
CA ARG A 19 -11.84 -7.59 -7.42
C ARG A 19 -11.80 -8.82 -8.32
N PHE A 20 -11.04 -9.84 -7.91
CA PHE A 20 -10.69 -10.96 -8.82
C PHE A 20 -11.46 -12.25 -8.56
N PHE A 21 -12.15 -12.43 -7.43
CA PHE A 21 -12.79 -13.72 -7.10
C PHE A 21 -13.86 -14.16 -8.12
N SER A 22 -14.50 -13.22 -8.81
CA SER A 22 -15.50 -13.53 -9.86
C SER A 22 -14.91 -13.53 -11.28
N LYS A 23 -13.70 -12.97 -11.46
CA LYS A 23 -13.04 -12.86 -12.77
C LYS A 23 -12.00 -13.95 -13.01
N ALA A 24 -11.41 -14.48 -11.97
CA ALA A 24 -10.38 -15.52 -12.06
C ALA A 24 -11.03 -16.89 -12.20
N GLU A 25 -10.40 -17.79 -12.98
CA GLU A 25 -10.74 -19.21 -13.03
C GLU A 25 -10.57 -19.89 -11.66
N ALA A 26 -9.48 -19.54 -10.96
CA ALA A 26 -9.22 -19.94 -9.59
C ALA A 26 -8.37 -18.87 -8.89
N LEU A 27 -8.58 -18.73 -7.58
CA LEU A 27 -7.85 -17.80 -6.74
C LEU A 27 -7.39 -18.51 -5.46
N LEU A 28 -6.14 -18.27 -5.07
CA LEU A 28 -5.58 -18.72 -3.79
C LEU A 28 -4.94 -17.54 -3.07
N ASN A 29 -5.35 -17.31 -1.83
CA ASN A 29 -4.76 -16.36 -0.90
C ASN A 29 -3.87 -17.10 0.10
N LEU A 30 -2.56 -16.89 0.05
CA LEU A 30 -1.60 -17.36 1.05
C LEU A 30 -1.30 -16.22 2.03
N ASP A 31 -1.73 -16.41 3.29
CA ASP A 31 -1.51 -15.42 4.36
C ASP A 31 -1.40 -16.11 5.72
N ARG A 32 -0.66 -15.52 6.65
CA ARG A 32 -0.56 -16.00 8.04
C ARG A 32 -1.89 -15.91 8.78
N ASN A 33 -2.66 -14.86 8.47
CA ASN A 33 -3.92 -14.55 9.12
C ASN A 33 -5.11 -14.85 8.20
N PRO A 34 -6.23 -15.31 8.74
CA PRO A 34 -7.45 -15.44 7.95
C PRO A 34 -7.95 -14.04 7.53
N PRO A 35 -8.60 -13.94 6.35
CA PRO A 35 -9.19 -12.69 5.90
C PRO A 35 -10.37 -12.27 6.79
N GLU A 36 -10.56 -10.96 6.96
CA GLU A 36 -11.68 -10.39 7.73
C GLU A 36 -13.05 -10.77 7.12
N PRO A 37 -13.30 -10.60 5.79
CA PRO A 37 -14.57 -11.02 5.19
C PRO A 37 -14.70 -12.53 5.17
N GLU A 38 -15.83 -13.05 5.73
CA GLU A 38 -16.08 -14.50 5.80
C GLU A 38 -16.08 -15.17 4.41
N HIS A 39 -16.66 -14.53 3.40
CA HIS A 39 -16.72 -15.07 2.04
C HIS A 39 -15.37 -15.17 1.33
N HIS A 40 -14.31 -14.49 1.85
CA HIS A 40 -12.93 -14.64 1.36
C HIS A 40 -12.24 -15.89 1.91
N ARG A 41 -12.72 -16.49 3.02
CA ARG A 41 -12.08 -17.64 3.69
C ARG A 41 -11.96 -18.86 2.78
N ARG A 42 -12.88 -19.05 1.84
CA ARG A 42 -12.82 -20.14 0.86
C ARG A 42 -11.61 -20.07 -0.08
N PHE A 43 -10.98 -18.90 -0.21
CA PHE A 43 -9.79 -18.70 -1.02
C PHE A 43 -8.50 -18.73 -0.18
N TRP A 44 -8.62 -18.67 1.14
CA TRP A 44 -7.49 -18.56 2.03
C TRP A 44 -6.91 -19.91 2.44
N GLN A 45 -5.59 -19.95 2.41
CA GLN A 45 -4.81 -21.03 3.02
C GLN A 45 -3.73 -20.42 3.89
N LYS A 46 -3.60 -20.92 5.12
CA LYS A 46 -2.57 -20.44 6.05
C LYS A 46 -1.19 -20.74 5.47
N SER A 47 -0.34 -19.74 5.44
CA SER A 47 1.04 -19.81 4.97
C SER A 47 1.89 -18.76 5.66
N ASP A 48 3.13 -19.11 5.99
CA ASP A 48 4.16 -18.16 6.39
C ASP A 48 5.22 -18.08 5.30
N LEU A 49 5.59 -16.87 4.87
CA LEU A 49 6.66 -16.69 3.88
C LEU A 49 8.01 -17.22 4.35
N LEU A 50 8.22 -17.33 5.65
CA LEU A 50 9.46 -17.86 6.24
C LEU A 50 9.49 -19.39 6.26
N ASP A 51 8.36 -20.08 6.06
CA ASP A 51 8.30 -21.53 5.86
C ASP A 51 8.46 -21.87 4.36
N LYS A 52 9.71 -21.96 3.93
CA LYS A 52 10.10 -22.20 2.54
C LYS A 52 9.48 -23.47 1.96
N GLU A 53 9.45 -24.57 2.74
CA GLU A 53 8.98 -25.88 2.26
C GLU A 53 7.45 -25.89 2.10
N LEU A 54 6.72 -25.34 3.08
CA LEU A 54 5.27 -25.22 2.99
C LEU A 54 4.88 -24.36 1.80
N LEU A 55 5.52 -23.20 1.65
CA LEU A 55 5.27 -22.26 0.55
C LEU A 55 5.51 -22.92 -0.81
N ALA A 56 6.62 -23.63 -0.99
CA ALA A 56 6.92 -24.33 -2.22
C ALA A 56 5.88 -25.41 -2.56
N ARG A 57 5.46 -26.21 -1.57
CA ARG A 57 4.40 -27.22 -1.75
C ARG A 57 3.06 -26.59 -2.15
N GLN A 58 2.67 -25.48 -1.50
CA GLN A 58 1.40 -24.79 -1.79
C GLN A 58 1.38 -24.20 -3.20
N VAL A 59 2.48 -23.55 -3.63
CA VAL A 59 2.61 -23.01 -4.99
C VAL A 59 2.56 -24.13 -6.02
N ALA A 60 3.30 -25.23 -5.81
CA ALA A 60 3.33 -26.37 -6.72
C ALA A 60 1.97 -27.07 -6.83
N ALA A 61 1.25 -27.22 -5.72
CA ALA A 61 -0.09 -27.85 -5.71
C ALA A 61 -1.14 -26.98 -6.43
N PHE A 62 -1.14 -25.67 -6.21
CA PHE A 62 -2.10 -24.77 -6.84
C PHE A 62 -1.83 -24.54 -8.33
N ARG A 63 -0.55 -24.58 -8.77
CA ARG A 63 -0.13 -24.34 -10.16
C ARG A 63 -0.67 -23.01 -10.71
N PRO A 64 -0.34 -21.86 -10.11
CA PRO A 64 -0.81 -20.57 -10.58
C PRO A 64 -0.28 -20.25 -11.98
N THR A 65 -1.03 -19.44 -12.73
CA THR A 65 -0.56 -18.81 -13.97
C THR A 65 -0.09 -17.36 -13.70
N HIS A 66 -0.66 -16.73 -12.69
CA HIS A 66 -0.37 -15.35 -12.32
C HIS A 66 -0.12 -15.25 -10.81
N VAL A 67 0.86 -14.45 -10.43
CA VAL A 67 1.22 -14.24 -9.03
C VAL A 67 1.18 -12.75 -8.70
N LEU A 68 0.54 -12.40 -7.59
CA LEU A 68 0.62 -11.08 -6.96
C LEU A 68 1.19 -11.22 -5.56
N HIS A 69 2.44 -10.82 -5.38
CA HIS A 69 3.10 -10.86 -4.08
C HIS A 69 2.92 -9.54 -3.34
N LEU A 70 1.99 -9.53 -2.36
CA LEU A 70 1.69 -8.37 -1.50
C LEU A 70 2.18 -8.57 -0.07
N ALA A 71 2.45 -9.81 0.35
CA ALA A 71 2.84 -10.12 1.73
C ALA A 71 4.15 -9.43 2.11
N ALA A 72 4.09 -8.60 3.15
CA ALA A 72 5.22 -7.86 3.67
C ALA A 72 4.94 -7.36 5.09
N ARG A 73 5.97 -7.11 5.88
CA ARG A 73 5.87 -6.26 7.07
C ARG A 73 5.92 -4.79 6.64
N THR A 74 4.94 -3.98 7.06
CA THR A 74 4.73 -2.60 6.57
C THR A 74 4.51 -1.56 7.68
N ASP A 75 4.84 -1.90 8.94
CA ASP A 75 4.57 -1.06 10.11
C ASP A 75 5.51 0.14 10.29
N CYS A 76 6.58 0.23 9.48
CA CYS A 76 7.58 1.30 9.52
C CYS A 76 8.19 1.51 10.93
N VAL A 77 8.51 0.42 11.63
CA VAL A 77 9.21 0.48 12.92
C VAL A 77 10.68 0.78 12.70
N GLU A 78 11.16 1.88 13.28
CA GLU A 78 12.55 2.36 13.13
C GLU A 78 13.49 1.91 14.27
N THR A 79 12.97 1.21 15.30
CA THR A 79 13.76 0.69 16.44
C THR A 79 14.31 -0.70 16.20
N THR A 80 14.40 -1.14 14.95
CA THR A 80 14.91 -2.45 14.52
C THR A 80 15.83 -2.28 13.31
N THR A 81 16.50 -3.35 12.89
CA THR A 81 17.23 -3.39 11.62
C THR A 81 16.44 -4.17 10.57
N VAL A 82 16.89 -4.14 9.32
CA VAL A 82 16.24 -4.90 8.24
C VAL A 82 16.31 -6.40 8.53
N GLU A 83 17.46 -6.88 8.99
CA GLU A 83 17.74 -8.30 9.24
C GLU A 83 16.90 -8.87 10.39
N LEU A 84 16.67 -8.08 11.42
CA LEU A 84 15.93 -8.51 12.62
C LEU A 84 14.42 -8.30 12.46
N GLY A 85 14.04 -7.19 11.86
CA GLY A 85 12.66 -6.75 11.87
C GLY A 85 11.89 -6.96 10.59
N TYR A 86 12.55 -7.17 9.46
CA TYR A 86 11.88 -7.21 8.13
C TYR A 86 12.22 -8.47 7.34
N ARG A 87 12.36 -9.61 8.02
CA ARG A 87 12.68 -10.91 7.38
C ARG A 87 11.63 -11.33 6.35
N GLU A 88 10.38 -10.99 6.54
CA GLU A 88 9.32 -11.23 5.53
C GLU A 88 9.61 -10.50 4.21
N ASN A 89 10.27 -9.33 4.29
CA ASN A 89 10.60 -8.50 3.12
C ASN A 89 11.94 -8.91 2.46
N THR A 90 12.69 -9.82 3.07
CA THR A 90 13.99 -10.32 2.59
C THR A 90 13.98 -11.84 2.42
N ASP A 91 14.07 -12.61 3.50
CA ASP A 91 14.03 -14.08 3.45
C ASP A 91 12.71 -14.58 2.84
N GLY A 92 11.57 -13.98 3.26
CA GLY A 92 10.26 -14.31 2.72
C GLY A 92 10.15 -14.05 1.22
N VAL A 93 10.71 -12.94 0.74
CA VAL A 93 10.78 -12.64 -0.70
C VAL A 93 11.66 -13.65 -1.42
N SER A 94 12.82 -14.01 -0.87
CA SER A 94 13.69 -15.04 -1.45
C SER A 94 12.97 -16.38 -1.57
N ASN A 95 12.19 -16.76 -0.56
CA ASN A 95 11.43 -18.02 -0.53
C ASN A 95 10.32 -18.04 -1.59
N ILE A 96 9.52 -16.96 -1.70
CA ILE A 96 8.47 -16.93 -2.73
C ILE A 96 9.07 -16.89 -4.14
N LEU A 97 10.15 -16.13 -4.38
CA LEU A 97 10.83 -16.10 -5.66
C LEU A 97 11.35 -17.49 -6.06
N ALA A 98 11.94 -18.24 -5.13
CA ALA A 98 12.38 -19.61 -5.35
C ALA A 98 11.20 -20.55 -5.68
N ALA A 99 10.09 -20.46 -4.93
CA ALA A 99 8.91 -21.29 -5.14
C ALA A 99 8.26 -21.01 -6.52
N ILE A 100 8.09 -19.74 -6.89
CA ILE A 100 7.49 -19.40 -8.19
C ILE A 100 8.43 -19.71 -9.36
N ARG A 101 9.73 -19.51 -9.22
CA ARG A 101 10.73 -19.85 -10.25
C ARG A 101 10.67 -21.35 -10.63
N SER A 102 10.40 -22.21 -9.67
CA SER A 102 10.31 -23.67 -9.87
C SER A 102 8.95 -24.13 -10.38
N CYS A 103 7.97 -23.24 -10.58
CA CYS A 103 6.63 -23.58 -11.00
C CYS A 103 6.39 -23.27 -12.49
N PRO A 104 6.38 -24.28 -13.39
CA PRO A 104 6.38 -24.05 -14.83
C PRO A 104 5.05 -23.51 -15.39
N SER A 105 3.98 -23.49 -14.61
CA SER A 105 2.68 -22.94 -15.04
C SER A 105 2.64 -21.41 -15.00
N ILE A 106 3.61 -20.75 -14.34
CA ILE A 106 3.58 -19.30 -14.16
C ILE A 106 3.97 -18.60 -15.47
N GLN A 107 3.14 -17.65 -15.84
CA GLN A 107 3.33 -16.79 -17.00
C GLN A 107 3.72 -15.38 -16.58
N ARG A 108 3.24 -14.92 -15.41
CA ARG A 108 3.46 -13.56 -14.96
C ARG A 108 3.45 -13.42 -13.44
N ALA A 109 4.36 -12.60 -12.93
CA ALA A 109 4.40 -12.24 -11.52
C ALA A 109 4.50 -10.73 -11.31
N ILE A 110 3.75 -10.21 -10.33
CA ILE A 110 3.87 -8.85 -9.82
C ILE A 110 4.45 -8.94 -8.41
N ILE A 111 5.58 -8.29 -8.18
CA ILE A 111 6.24 -8.24 -6.87
C ILE A 111 6.13 -6.82 -6.32
N THR A 112 5.58 -6.72 -5.11
CA THR A 112 5.26 -5.41 -4.52
C THR A 112 6.44 -4.87 -3.71
N SER A 113 6.98 -3.76 -4.18
CA SER A 113 7.91 -2.87 -3.49
C SER A 113 7.16 -1.74 -2.76
N SER A 114 7.68 -0.52 -2.78
CA SER A 114 7.06 0.67 -2.17
C SER A 114 7.68 1.95 -2.72
N GLN A 115 6.96 3.06 -2.69
CA GLN A 115 7.55 4.38 -2.91
C GLN A 115 8.67 4.70 -1.89
N TYR A 116 8.68 4.09 -0.71
CA TYR A 116 9.66 4.31 0.35
C TYR A 116 11.09 3.85 0.02
N VAL A 117 11.32 3.24 -1.15
CA VAL A 117 12.68 3.00 -1.66
C VAL A 117 13.46 4.30 -1.92
N CYS A 118 12.73 5.42 -2.04
CA CYS A 118 13.25 6.78 -2.03
C CYS A 118 12.53 7.58 -0.94
N GLY A 119 13.26 8.37 -0.16
CA GLY A 119 12.69 9.25 0.86
C GLY A 119 12.07 10.51 0.26
N PRO A 120 11.28 11.26 1.05
CA PRO A 120 10.72 12.55 0.65
C PRO A 120 11.81 13.50 0.13
N GLY A 121 11.53 14.19 -0.98
CA GLY A 121 12.46 15.15 -1.59
C GLY A 121 13.55 14.56 -2.49
N TYR A 122 13.71 13.23 -2.50
CA TYR A 122 14.65 12.58 -3.41
C TYR A 122 13.98 12.28 -4.76
N GLN A 123 14.66 12.62 -5.84
CA GLN A 123 14.22 12.35 -7.22
C GLN A 123 15.18 11.32 -7.84
N PRO A 124 14.79 10.06 -8.00
CA PRO A 124 15.67 9.03 -8.54
C PRO A 124 15.94 9.26 -10.02
N LYS A 125 17.19 9.01 -10.45
CA LYS A 125 17.63 9.13 -11.84
C LYS A 125 17.38 7.85 -12.65
N SER A 126 17.13 6.74 -11.98
CA SER A 126 16.81 5.44 -12.58
C SER A 126 15.98 4.59 -11.59
N ASP A 127 15.47 3.47 -12.07
CA ASP A 127 14.73 2.52 -11.22
C ASP A 127 15.57 1.89 -10.09
N GLU A 128 16.89 1.90 -10.23
CA GLU A 128 17.84 1.35 -9.24
C GLU A 128 18.58 2.44 -8.46
N ASP A 129 18.21 3.69 -8.64
CA ASP A 129 18.71 4.80 -7.84
C ASP A 129 17.86 4.95 -6.57
N TYR A 130 18.36 4.38 -5.48
CA TYR A 130 17.66 4.27 -4.21
C TYR A 130 18.18 5.25 -3.16
N SER A 131 17.28 5.85 -2.39
CA SER A 131 17.62 6.67 -1.21
C SER A 131 16.58 6.50 -0.11
N PRO A 132 16.49 5.30 0.52
CA PRO A 132 15.49 5.03 1.55
C PRO A 132 15.76 5.85 2.80
N ALA A 133 14.71 6.50 3.35
CA ALA A 133 14.79 7.26 4.59
C ALA A 133 14.31 6.45 5.82
N THR A 134 13.87 5.20 5.63
CA THR A 134 13.31 4.34 6.68
C THR A 134 13.88 2.93 6.59
N VAL A 135 13.88 2.19 7.71
CA VAL A 135 14.26 0.77 7.74
C VAL A 135 13.33 -0.06 6.85
N TYR A 136 12.04 0.26 6.84
CA TYR A 136 11.09 -0.34 5.91
C TYR A 136 11.48 -0.08 4.45
N GLY A 137 11.79 1.16 4.09
CA GLY A 137 12.25 1.51 2.73
C GLY A 137 13.50 0.73 2.33
N ALA A 138 14.49 0.62 3.23
CA ALA A 138 15.69 -0.18 3.01
C ALA A 138 15.35 -1.67 2.77
N SER A 139 14.40 -2.24 3.52
CA SER A 139 13.93 -3.61 3.28
C SER A 139 13.30 -3.80 1.90
N LYS A 140 12.59 -2.77 1.39
CA LYS A 140 11.99 -2.81 0.06
C LYS A 140 13.02 -2.64 -1.07
N VAL A 141 14.11 -1.91 -0.83
CA VAL A 141 15.26 -1.92 -1.74
C VAL A 141 15.83 -3.34 -1.89
N LEU A 142 15.96 -4.08 -0.79
CA LEU A 142 16.38 -5.49 -0.85
C LEU A 142 15.36 -6.38 -1.58
N THR A 143 14.05 -6.17 -1.36
CA THR A 143 12.99 -6.85 -2.14
C THR A 143 13.22 -6.67 -3.65
N GLU A 144 13.50 -5.45 -4.12
CA GLU A 144 13.73 -5.18 -5.54
C GLU A 144 15.01 -5.83 -6.06
N ARG A 145 16.12 -5.70 -5.33
CA ARG A 145 17.41 -6.33 -5.68
C ARG A 145 17.29 -7.85 -5.78
N LEU A 146 16.63 -8.49 -4.83
CA LEU A 146 16.38 -9.93 -4.82
C LEU A 146 15.53 -10.35 -6.03
N THR A 147 14.50 -9.57 -6.38
CA THR A 147 13.64 -9.86 -7.53
C THR A 147 14.42 -9.79 -8.84
N ARG A 148 15.24 -8.74 -9.05
CA ARG A 148 16.08 -8.59 -10.24
C ARG A 148 17.11 -9.72 -10.35
N ALA A 149 17.72 -10.11 -9.23
CA ALA A 149 18.71 -11.19 -9.17
C ALA A 149 18.12 -12.60 -9.36
N ALA A 150 16.81 -12.78 -9.19
CA ALA A 150 16.16 -14.09 -9.22
C ALA A 150 16.13 -14.76 -10.60
N GLN A 151 16.39 -14.03 -11.69
CA GLN A 151 16.38 -14.54 -13.07
C GLN A 151 15.13 -15.39 -13.36
N LEU A 152 13.94 -14.80 -13.13
CA LEU A 152 12.67 -15.49 -13.33
C LEU A 152 12.46 -15.84 -14.80
N PRO A 153 12.03 -17.08 -15.13
CA PRO A 153 11.88 -17.53 -16.52
C PRO A 153 10.56 -17.10 -17.18
N PHE A 154 9.82 -16.21 -16.58
CA PHE A 154 8.54 -15.69 -17.02
C PHE A 154 8.48 -14.17 -16.81
N SER A 155 7.47 -13.52 -17.36
CA SER A 155 7.30 -12.06 -17.22
C SER A 155 7.10 -11.65 -15.75
N TRP A 156 7.84 -10.62 -15.32
CA TRP A 156 7.71 -10.07 -13.98
C TRP A 156 7.73 -8.54 -13.99
N THR A 157 7.03 -7.95 -13.03
CA THR A 157 6.96 -6.49 -12.85
C THR A 157 7.11 -6.16 -11.37
N LEU A 158 7.97 -5.20 -11.05
CA LEU A 158 8.01 -4.57 -9.74
C LEU A 158 6.99 -3.43 -9.69
N ILE A 159 6.17 -3.39 -8.67
CA ILE A 159 5.30 -2.25 -8.42
C ILE A 159 5.71 -1.52 -7.14
N ARG A 160 5.65 -0.19 -7.18
CA ARG A 160 5.88 0.72 -6.05
C ARG A 160 4.59 1.44 -5.70
N PRO A 161 3.70 0.84 -4.87
CA PRO A 161 2.50 1.53 -4.42
C PRO A 161 2.85 2.84 -3.74
N THR A 162 2.08 3.90 -4.05
CA THR A 162 2.17 5.19 -3.38
C THR A 162 1.42 5.18 -2.05
N ASN A 163 0.92 6.31 -1.52
CA ASN A 163 0.10 6.30 -0.31
C ASN A 163 -1.31 5.78 -0.63
N VAL A 164 -1.48 4.47 -0.64
CA VAL A 164 -2.76 3.84 -0.99
C VAL A 164 -3.76 3.96 0.16
N TRP A 165 -5.02 4.25 -0.18
CA TRP A 165 -6.14 4.35 0.75
C TRP A 165 -7.40 3.71 0.16
N GLY A 166 -8.37 3.37 1.02
CA GLY A 166 -9.63 2.74 0.60
C GLY A 166 -10.19 1.78 1.64
N PRO A 167 -11.24 1.02 1.31
CA PRO A 167 -11.84 0.01 2.18
C PRO A 167 -10.81 -0.93 2.82
N TRP A 168 -11.07 -1.38 4.05
CA TRP A 168 -10.17 -2.25 4.87
C TRP A 168 -8.82 -1.66 5.27
N HIS A 169 -8.58 -0.36 5.09
CA HIS A 169 -7.33 0.25 5.54
C HIS A 169 -7.36 0.57 7.05
N ALA A 170 -7.03 -0.42 7.89
CA ALA A 170 -7.13 -0.33 9.35
C ALA A 170 -6.35 0.84 9.96
N ARG A 171 -5.18 1.21 9.40
CA ARG A 171 -4.39 2.33 9.89
C ARG A 171 -5.09 3.67 9.65
N TYR A 172 -5.62 3.92 8.43
CA TYR A 172 -6.39 5.14 8.16
C TYR A 172 -7.68 5.20 8.95
N GLU A 173 -8.34 4.06 9.20
CA GLU A 173 -9.52 4.01 10.07
C GLU A 173 -9.19 4.54 11.46
N LYS A 174 -8.09 4.09 12.07
CA LYS A 174 -7.69 4.47 13.43
C LYS A 174 -7.12 5.90 13.50
N GLU A 175 -6.25 6.27 12.57
CA GLU A 175 -5.41 7.46 12.67
C GLU A 175 -6.00 8.69 11.98
N PHE A 176 -6.93 8.52 11.04
CA PHE A 176 -7.47 9.64 10.29
C PHE A 176 -9.00 9.66 10.24
N TRP A 177 -9.67 8.61 9.72
CA TRP A 177 -11.12 8.67 9.50
C TRP A 177 -11.92 8.82 10.79
N ARG A 178 -11.52 8.20 11.90
CA ARG A 178 -12.17 8.40 13.22
C ARG A 178 -12.03 9.83 13.71
N ILE A 179 -10.91 10.46 13.44
CA ILE A 179 -10.64 11.86 13.83
C ILE A 179 -11.45 12.81 12.94
N ALA A 180 -11.43 12.57 11.62
CA ALA A 180 -12.22 13.34 10.65
C ALA A 180 -13.71 13.28 10.97
N ARG A 181 -14.25 12.08 11.29
CA ARG A 181 -15.65 11.88 11.68
C ARG A 181 -16.06 12.68 12.93
N ARG A 182 -15.14 12.82 13.90
CA ARG A 182 -15.39 13.61 15.12
C ARG A 182 -15.23 15.12 14.91
N GLY A 183 -14.83 15.57 13.71
CA GLY A 183 -14.54 16.97 13.44
C GLY A 183 -13.27 17.48 14.12
N TRP A 184 -12.38 16.60 14.58
CA TRP A 184 -11.17 16.96 15.31
C TRP A 184 -9.94 17.10 14.41
N TYR A 185 -10.07 16.77 13.11
CA TYR A 185 -9.00 16.96 12.18
C TYR A 185 -8.86 18.45 11.82
N PHE A 186 -7.63 18.91 11.75
CA PHE A 186 -7.25 20.21 11.21
C PHE A 186 -6.12 20.02 10.21
N HIS A 187 -6.02 20.91 9.26
CA HIS A 187 -5.07 20.81 8.15
C HIS A 187 -4.01 21.92 8.22
N PRO A 188 -2.75 21.67 7.82
CA PRO A 188 -1.75 22.71 7.67
C PRO A 188 -2.21 23.79 6.69
N GLY A 189 -2.19 25.04 7.12
CA GLY A 189 -2.43 26.19 6.26
C GLY A 189 -1.17 26.67 5.53
N GLY A 190 -1.36 27.57 4.57
CA GLY A 190 -0.29 28.17 3.78
C GLY A 190 -0.01 27.38 2.49
N VAL A 191 1.25 27.01 2.26
CA VAL A 191 1.67 26.34 1.02
C VAL A 191 1.04 24.93 0.92
N PRO A 192 0.49 24.55 -0.24
CA PRO A 192 0.01 23.20 -0.50
C PRO A 192 1.08 22.13 -0.19
N VAL A 193 0.65 20.96 0.25
CA VAL A 193 1.53 19.81 0.48
C VAL A 193 1.22 18.76 -0.58
N ARG A 194 2.15 18.52 -1.48
CA ARG A 194 1.96 17.63 -2.62
C ARG A 194 2.39 16.22 -2.32
N ARG A 195 1.46 15.27 -2.51
CA ARG A 195 1.71 13.84 -2.31
C ARG A 195 0.90 13.00 -3.30
N ALA A 196 1.42 11.85 -3.67
CA ALA A 196 0.66 10.84 -4.40
C ALA A 196 -0.18 10.02 -3.41
N TYR A 197 -1.48 10.29 -3.36
CA TYR A 197 -2.46 9.56 -2.55
C TYR A 197 -3.39 8.77 -3.47
N ALA A 198 -3.25 7.45 -3.47
CA ALA A 198 -3.89 6.58 -4.43
C ALA A 198 -5.13 5.88 -3.86
N TYR A 199 -6.25 5.97 -4.57
CA TYR A 199 -7.39 5.11 -4.27
C TYR A 199 -7.07 3.66 -4.65
N VAL A 200 -7.35 2.71 -3.75
CA VAL A 200 -7.03 1.29 -3.95
C VAL A 200 -7.67 0.73 -5.23
N GLY A 201 -8.87 1.20 -5.61
CA GLY A 201 -9.52 0.82 -6.86
C GLY A 201 -8.67 1.13 -8.09
N ASN A 202 -8.02 2.29 -8.14
CA ASN A 202 -7.13 2.70 -9.22
C ASN A 202 -5.82 1.87 -9.24
N VAL A 203 -5.30 1.54 -8.07
CA VAL A 203 -4.15 0.62 -7.95
C VAL A 203 -4.52 -0.76 -8.51
N LEU A 204 -5.73 -1.25 -8.24
CA LEU A 204 -6.20 -2.53 -8.77
C LEU A 204 -6.43 -2.48 -10.28
N ASP A 205 -6.92 -1.36 -10.84
CA ASP A 205 -7.02 -1.18 -12.30
C ASP A 205 -5.63 -1.32 -12.94
N GLN A 206 -4.61 -0.68 -12.36
CA GLN A 206 -3.23 -0.77 -12.85
C GLN A 206 -2.64 -2.18 -12.70
N ILE A 207 -2.92 -2.89 -11.60
CA ILE A 207 -2.54 -4.31 -11.44
C ILE A 207 -3.22 -5.18 -12.50
N GLU A 208 -4.50 -4.96 -12.78
CA GLU A 208 -5.25 -5.66 -13.82
C GLU A 208 -4.65 -5.41 -15.22
N GLN A 209 -4.22 -4.17 -15.50
CA GLN A 209 -3.50 -3.84 -16.73
C GLN A 209 -2.16 -4.57 -16.83
N ILE A 210 -1.36 -4.64 -15.76
CA ILE A 210 -0.11 -5.40 -15.77
C ILE A 210 -0.38 -6.87 -16.08
N PHE A 211 -1.46 -7.47 -15.59
CA PHE A 211 -1.80 -8.85 -15.90
C PHE A 211 -2.27 -9.07 -17.34
N SER A 212 -2.82 -8.06 -18.00
CA SER A 212 -3.47 -8.16 -19.32
C SER A 212 -2.60 -7.70 -20.50
N LEU A 213 -1.70 -6.75 -20.26
CA LEU A 213 -0.86 -6.17 -21.32
C LEU A 213 0.16 -7.18 -21.88
N PRO A 214 0.62 -6.98 -23.14
CA PRO A 214 1.70 -7.78 -23.71
C PRO A 214 2.94 -7.78 -22.82
N GLU A 215 3.67 -8.87 -22.81
CA GLU A 215 4.88 -9.04 -22.01
C GLU A 215 5.90 -7.92 -22.28
N SER A 216 6.10 -7.53 -23.53
CA SER A 216 7.02 -6.46 -23.94
C SER A 216 6.73 -5.10 -23.29
N ALA A 217 5.50 -4.88 -22.84
CA ALA A 217 5.11 -3.63 -22.20
C ALA A 217 5.46 -3.58 -20.71
N VAL A 218 5.57 -4.73 -20.02
CA VAL A 218 5.62 -4.78 -18.55
C VAL A 218 6.76 -5.64 -17.98
N ASN A 219 7.36 -6.52 -18.78
CA ASN A 219 8.41 -7.43 -18.30
C ASN A 219 9.67 -6.65 -17.87
N GLY A 220 10.16 -6.97 -16.66
CA GLY A 220 11.36 -6.35 -16.09
C GLY A 220 11.17 -4.89 -15.66
N LYS A 221 9.99 -4.32 -15.84
CA LYS A 221 9.73 -2.92 -15.45
C LYS A 221 9.50 -2.76 -13.96
N THR A 222 9.84 -1.54 -13.50
CA THR A 222 9.49 -1.03 -12.18
C THR A 222 8.54 0.16 -12.36
N LEU A 223 7.31 0.04 -11.87
CA LEU A 223 6.27 1.04 -12.06
C LEU A 223 5.73 1.50 -10.71
N TYR A 224 5.64 2.82 -10.50
CA TYR A 224 4.80 3.32 -9.43
C TYR A 224 3.35 2.99 -9.74
N VAL A 225 2.56 2.61 -8.72
CA VAL A 225 1.12 2.39 -8.89
C VAL A 225 0.35 3.29 -7.95
N GLY A 226 -0.62 4.00 -8.53
CA GLY A 226 -1.38 4.99 -7.78
C GLY A 226 -1.97 6.10 -8.64
N ASP A 227 -2.36 7.17 -7.97
CA ASP A 227 -2.93 8.36 -8.58
C ASP A 227 -1.89 9.46 -8.73
N GLU A 228 -2.26 10.54 -9.44
CA GLU A 228 -1.41 11.71 -9.63
C GLU A 228 -1.07 12.39 -8.30
N THR A 229 0.10 13.00 -8.25
CA THR A 229 0.49 13.85 -7.13
C THR A 229 -0.38 15.10 -7.08
N ASP A 230 -1.06 15.32 -5.96
CA ASP A 230 -1.95 16.47 -5.75
C ASP A 230 -1.78 17.05 -4.33
N ASP A 231 -2.41 18.18 -4.06
CA ASP A 231 -2.51 18.74 -2.72
C ASP A 231 -3.34 17.80 -1.82
N ILE A 232 -2.71 17.30 -0.76
CA ILE A 232 -3.40 16.41 0.21
C ILE A 232 -4.61 17.07 0.89
N TRP A 233 -4.75 18.39 0.76
CA TRP A 233 -5.96 19.10 1.16
C TRP A 233 -7.21 18.54 0.50
N CYS A 234 -7.17 18.29 -0.82
CA CYS A 234 -8.32 17.78 -1.57
C CYS A 234 -8.83 16.46 -0.97
N TRP A 235 -7.91 15.54 -0.68
CA TRP A 235 -8.19 14.27 -0.05
C TRP A 235 -8.73 14.43 1.39
N ALA A 236 -8.03 15.20 2.22
CA ALA A 236 -8.41 15.37 3.63
C ALA A 236 -9.75 16.11 3.80
N ALA A 237 -9.95 17.18 3.04
CA ALA A 237 -11.21 17.94 3.07
C ALA A 237 -12.38 17.14 2.50
N GLY A 238 -12.14 16.32 1.47
CA GLY A 238 -13.14 15.41 0.92
C GLY A 238 -13.66 14.42 1.96
N PHE A 239 -12.76 13.73 2.67
CA PHE A 239 -13.14 12.83 3.76
C PHE A 239 -13.82 13.54 4.91
N CYS A 240 -13.34 14.72 5.32
CA CYS A 240 -14.00 15.50 6.40
C CYS A 240 -15.41 15.88 6.02
N ARG A 241 -15.67 16.32 4.79
CA ARG A 241 -17.03 16.58 4.31
C ARG A 241 -17.89 15.33 4.31
N ALA A 242 -17.36 14.22 3.81
CA ALA A 242 -18.12 12.96 3.71
C ALA A 242 -18.43 12.32 5.08
N LEU A 243 -17.56 12.49 6.09
CA LEU A 243 -17.67 11.85 7.40
C LEU A 243 -18.24 12.77 8.50
N HIS A 244 -18.09 14.09 8.36
CA HIS A 244 -18.47 15.08 9.38
C HIS A 244 -19.38 16.19 8.85
N GLY A 245 -19.57 16.30 7.53
CA GLY A 245 -20.39 17.33 6.90
C GLY A 245 -19.71 18.69 6.71
N ARG A 246 -18.46 18.87 7.18
CA ARG A 246 -17.75 20.15 7.12
C ARG A 246 -16.31 19.97 6.67
N THR A 247 -15.74 21.02 6.06
CA THR A 247 -14.30 21.09 5.79
C THR A 247 -13.51 21.32 7.06
N PRO A 248 -12.31 20.74 7.21
CA PRO A 248 -11.51 20.95 8.41
C PRO A 248 -10.95 22.39 8.46
N PRO A 249 -10.73 22.95 9.65
CA PRO A 249 -10.03 24.23 9.80
C PRO A 249 -8.58 24.11 9.34
N ARG A 250 -8.02 25.22 8.83
CA ARG A 250 -6.58 25.33 8.52
C ARG A 250 -5.85 26.03 9.63
N ILE A 251 -4.73 25.45 10.06
CA ILE A 251 -3.86 26.01 11.11
C ILE A 251 -2.53 26.40 10.49
N ASN A 252 -2.03 27.59 10.79
CA ASN A 252 -0.74 28.02 10.26
C ASN A 252 0.41 27.12 10.75
N ARG A 253 1.46 26.99 9.94
CA ARG A 253 2.58 26.06 10.21
C ARG A 253 3.33 26.37 11.53
N PRO A 254 3.59 27.65 11.94
CA PRO A 254 4.22 27.91 13.23
C PRO A 254 3.41 27.37 14.41
N THR A 255 2.11 27.63 14.44
CA THR A 255 1.22 27.09 15.50
C THR A 255 1.22 25.56 15.50
N LEU A 256 1.18 24.95 14.33
CA LEU A 256 1.20 23.49 14.21
C LEU A 256 2.52 22.90 14.74
N ARG A 257 3.66 23.54 14.46
CA ARG A 257 4.97 23.14 15.04
C ARG A 257 5.00 23.25 16.55
N LEU A 258 4.44 24.34 17.10
CA LEU A 258 4.33 24.49 18.55
C LEU A 258 3.47 23.38 19.17
N MET A 259 2.32 23.07 18.56
CA MET A 259 1.45 21.94 18.99
C MET A 259 2.20 20.61 18.95
N GLY A 260 3.00 20.35 17.93
CA GLY A 260 3.83 19.16 17.83
C GLY A 260 4.83 19.03 18.98
N ARG A 261 5.55 20.12 19.29
CA ARG A 261 6.50 20.15 20.43
C ARG A 261 5.80 19.90 21.78
N VAL A 262 4.64 20.51 21.99
CA VAL A 262 3.82 20.26 23.19
C VAL A 262 3.40 18.79 23.24
N GLY A 263 2.98 18.22 22.11
CA GLY A 263 2.65 16.79 22.01
C GLY A 263 3.81 15.86 22.32
N ASP A 264 5.04 16.21 21.92
CA ASP A 264 6.25 15.44 22.30
C ASP A 264 6.47 15.43 23.82
N VAL A 265 6.27 16.58 24.48
CA VAL A 265 6.38 16.68 25.95
C VAL A 265 5.31 15.82 26.63
N ILE A 266 4.04 15.93 26.18
CA ILE A 266 2.95 15.12 26.71
C ILE A 266 3.24 13.63 26.51
N SER A 267 3.76 13.24 25.34
CA SER A 267 4.10 11.85 25.05
C SER A 267 5.18 11.31 25.99
N ARG A 268 6.21 12.12 26.31
CA ARG A 268 7.28 11.76 27.25
C ARG A 268 6.75 11.58 28.67
N ILE A 269 5.89 12.50 29.13
CA ILE A 269 5.34 12.46 30.50
C ILE A 269 4.34 11.32 30.67
N SER A 270 3.46 11.10 29.67
CA SER A 270 2.40 10.09 29.78
C SER A 270 2.84 8.68 29.41
N GLY A 271 4.03 8.50 28.82
CA GLY A 271 4.47 7.22 28.26
C GLY A 271 3.64 6.73 27.07
N ARG A 272 2.73 7.55 26.52
CA ARG A 272 1.86 7.24 25.39
C ARG A 272 2.01 8.29 24.31
N ARG A 273 2.10 7.84 23.06
CA ARG A 273 2.19 8.74 21.91
C ARG A 273 0.96 9.64 21.81
N PHE A 274 1.17 10.95 21.89
CA PHE A 274 0.10 11.93 21.69
C PHE A 274 -0.26 12.05 20.21
N TYR A 275 -1.52 12.34 19.91
CA TYR A 275 -2.02 12.36 18.52
C TYR A 275 -1.26 13.35 17.61
N ILE A 276 -0.91 14.53 18.11
CA ILE A 276 -0.10 15.53 17.41
C ILE A 276 1.27 15.60 18.07
N ASP A 277 2.27 15.05 17.41
CA ASP A 277 3.69 15.11 17.76
C ASP A 277 4.48 15.76 16.61
N SER A 278 5.76 16.07 16.83
CA SER A 278 6.60 16.69 15.81
C SER A 278 6.75 15.84 14.56
N THR A 279 6.81 14.52 14.68
CA THR A 279 6.88 13.57 13.56
C THR A 279 5.63 13.65 12.69
N ARG A 280 4.45 13.74 13.30
CA ARG A 280 3.18 13.89 12.56
C ARG A 280 3.09 15.24 11.86
N VAL A 281 3.51 16.33 12.54
CA VAL A 281 3.57 17.68 11.94
C VAL A 281 4.48 17.69 10.73
N GLU A 282 5.67 17.11 10.83
CA GLU A 282 6.58 16.96 9.72
C GLU A 282 5.95 16.18 8.57
N SER A 283 5.37 15.02 8.86
CA SER A 283 4.63 14.24 7.87
C SER A 283 3.48 14.99 7.21
N MET A 284 2.79 15.88 7.92
CA MET A 284 1.68 16.69 7.38
C MET A 284 2.15 17.89 6.54
N THR A 285 3.42 18.29 6.63
CA THR A 285 3.94 19.52 6.03
C THR A 285 5.04 19.29 5.01
N THR A 286 5.47 18.05 4.80
CA THR A 286 6.54 17.67 3.86
C THR A 286 5.97 17.14 2.56
N ASP A 287 6.41 17.69 1.46
CA ASP A 287 6.10 17.21 0.11
C ASP A 287 6.70 15.82 -0.12
N TYR A 288 5.96 15.02 -0.85
CA TYR A 288 6.44 13.73 -1.33
C TYR A 288 5.81 13.44 -2.71
N PRO A 289 6.15 14.27 -3.72
CA PRO A 289 5.66 14.05 -5.06
C PRO A 289 6.29 12.79 -5.66
N ILE A 290 5.50 12.09 -6.44
CA ILE A 290 5.94 10.93 -7.25
C ILE A 290 5.62 11.24 -8.70
N ASP A 291 6.58 11.01 -9.58
CA ASP A 291 6.34 11.07 -11.02
C ASP A 291 5.61 9.80 -11.46
N MET A 292 4.38 9.97 -11.92
CA MET A 292 3.51 8.90 -12.43
C MET A 292 3.51 8.81 -13.96
N GLY A 293 4.35 9.59 -14.65
CA GLY A 293 4.34 9.72 -16.10
C GLY A 293 4.51 8.40 -16.84
N GLU A 294 5.51 7.59 -16.47
CA GLU A 294 5.72 6.28 -17.10
C GLU A 294 4.58 5.30 -16.79
N THR A 295 4.06 5.32 -15.56
CA THR A 295 2.92 4.50 -15.17
C THR A 295 1.70 4.81 -16.02
N PHE A 296 1.34 6.09 -16.17
CA PHE A 296 0.16 6.47 -16.94
C PHE A 296 0.33 6.21 -18.44
N LYS A 297 1.57 6.28 -18.95
CA LYS A 297 1.87 5.93 -20.33
C LYS A 297 1.70 4.43 -20.60
N VAL A 298 2.10 3.56 -19.65
CA VAL A 298 2.08 2.10 -19.81
C VAL A 298 0.74 1.51 -19.38
N LEU A 299 0.23 1.89 -18.22
CA LEU A 299 -0.93 1.26 -17.57
C LEU A 299 -2.22 2.10 -17.69
N GLY A 300 -2.10 3.36 -18.11
CA GLY A 300 -3.20 4.31 -18.03
C GLY A 300 -3.47 4.84 -16.61
N ARG A 301 -4.40 5.77 -16.53
CA ARG A 301 -4.94 6.27 -15.25
C ARG A 301 -5.98 5.27 -14.74
N GLY A 302 -6.20 5.25 -13.42
CA GLY A 302 -7.31 4.49 -12.83
C GLY A 302 -8.68 5.06 -13.24
N SER A 303 -9.72 4.25 -13.08
CA SER A 303 -11.09 4.57 -13.52
C SER A 303 -11.84 5.50 -12.56
N PHE A 304 -11.35 5.65 -11.32
CA PHE A 304 -12.05 6.37 -10.27
C PHE A 304 -11.45 7.74 -10.02
N SER A 305 -12.29 8.77 -9.96
CA SER A 305 -11.93 10.08 -9.42
C SER A 305 -11.68 10.01 -7.91
N LEU A 306 -11.01 11.02 -7.36
CA LEU A 306 -10.82 11.18 -5.91
C LEU A 306 -12.17 11.14 -5.16
N GLN A 307 -13.20 11.80 -5.69
CA GLN A 307 -14.50 11.86 -5.03
C GLN A 307 -15.23 10.51 -5.04
N GLU A 308 -15.14 9.76 -6.13
CA GLU A 308 -15.72 8.40 -6.21
C GLU A 308 -15.03 7.46 -5.23
N GLY A 309 -13.70 7.49 -5.14
CA GLY A 309 -12.96 6.71 -4.14
C GLY A 309 -13.34 7.06 -2.71
N ILE A 310 -13.51 8.36 -2.39
CA ILE A 310 -13.99 8.82 -1.08
C ILE A 310 -15.40 8.28 -0.82
N ASN A 311 -16.30 8.38 -1.79
CA ASN A 311 -17.68 7.90 -1.64
C ASN A 311 -17.72 6.39 -1.40
N GLN A 312 -16.98 5.59 -2.16
CA GLN A 312 -16.92 4.14 -1.97
C GLN A 312 -16.32 3.77 -0.61
N THR A 313 -15.27 4.46 -0.18
CA THR A 313 -14.64 4.22 1.12
C THR A 313 -15.57 4.57 2.27
N THR A 314 -16.26 5.72 2.21
CA THR A 314 -17.19 6.15 3.26
C THR A 314 -18.43 5.27 3.29
N GLN A 315 -18.96 4.87 2.14
CA GLN A 315 -20.05 3.90 2.05
C GLN A 315 -19.66 2.57 2.71
N TRP A 316 -18.44 2.08 2.43
CA TRP A 316 -17.92 0.89 3.09
C TRP A 316 -17.84 1.04 4.62
N LEU A 317 -17.39 2.21 5.13
CA LEU A 317 -17.37 2.51 6.57
C LEU A 317 -18.78 2.48 7.17
N PHE A 318 -19.78 3.02 6.47
CA PHE A 318 -21.15 3.02 6.94
C PHE A 318 -21.72 1.61 6.98
N THR A 319 -21.49 0.82 5.96
CA THR A 319 -22.04 -0.53 5.83
C THR A 319 -21.31 -1.55 6.73
N ASN A 320 -19.97 -1.54 6.72
CA ASN A 320 -19.18 -2.60 7.35
C ASN A 320 -18.65 -2.25 8.74
N ARG A 321 -18.63 -0.97 9.12
CA ARG A 321 -18.18 -0.49 10.45
C ARG A 321 -19.32 0.10 11.27
N GLY A 322 -20.55 0.10 10.77
CA GLY A 322 -21.73 0.65 11.43
C GLY A 322 -21.62 2.17 11.69
N TRP A 323 -20.83 2.88 10.87
CA TRP A 323 -20.76 4.33 11.00
C TRP A 323 -22.01 4.96 10.41
N ARG A 324 -22.41 6.12 10.94
CA ARG A 324 -23.55 6.87 10.41
C ARG A 324 -23.04 8.02 9.56
N PRO A 325 -23.70 8.32 8.42
CA PRO A 325 -23.42 9.52 7.66
C PRO A 325 -23.69 10.77 8.53
N PRO A 326 -23.06 11.92 8.20
CA PRO A 326 -23.37 13.17 8.87
C PRO A 326 -24.84 13.53 8.68
N ALA A 327 -25.42 14.21 9.69
CA ALA A 327 -26.81 14.72 9.65
C ALA A 327 -26.97 15.83 8.63
#